data_853299d83ce4bdeb3378fae06c8fa9ff
#
_entry.id   853299d83ce4bdeb3378fae06c8fa9ff
#
_cell.length_a   1.000
_cell.length_b   1.000
_cell.length_c   1.000
_cell.angle_alpha   90.00
_cell.angle_beta   90.00
_cell.angle_gamma   90.00
#
_symmetry.space_group_name_H-M   'P 1'
#
loop_
_entity.id
_entity.type
_entity.pdbx_description
1 polymer ?
#
loop_
_entity_poly.entity_id
_entity_poly.type
_entity_poly.pdbx_seq_one_letter_code
_entity_poly.pdbx_strand_id
1 'polypeptide(L)'
;MNANYKVSSAVMAILSAHAGAAASAAAAAGSAEQSGASSGGIEEVIVTAQRRTESVQDVPITIQALTGDTLAQLNVTTFEDSLKFLPNVNITGSGPGQDNVIMRGLATTNTGTQAAGVVGSFPNVALYLDEQSGQLPGRNLDIYVADLERIEILEGPQGTLFGAGAQAGIVRYITNKPKLNVTEASVDAGYAHTAHGDPSNNVDAMLNLPVIPDTLAVRAVAYNDNRGGYINNIPATFARLSGDKVVRYFGGAVPPNSGPINNNAVAGNAFNSLNYKGYRLSALYHINDAWSAWLMQAYQSTDNDGVFWEEEYDSAGNPLPPLSVALYNPTYNHDRFEDTQLTLNGRIGALKLVYSGGYLQRNVDEEKDTTDYSRGFYAGYYQCNYPGYPFVNGKPTPNSPGFCYSPSGYIKDQERATHQSHELRLSTPDDWRVRAIGGLFWENYTIHEQTDWSYGTSPNFSPVGPPTIDPYTPSPSLLPVTSNNPDVRPSGDMFFDDITRGYKQKAAFGSVDLDLIPRTLTLTAGTRYYHIDDFEKGSNVGSFGCEIYGPYDGYVPPNPCISTPATGVLSNLNNLDAKHLQTT
;
A
#
# COMPACT_ATOMS: atom_id res chain seq x y z
N MET A 1 14.58 -13.07 -15.67
CA MET A 1 15.61 -12.69 -14.68
C MET A 1 16.89 -12.03 -15.23
N ASN A 2 17.01 -11.66 -16.50
CA ASN A 2 18.31 -11.18 -17.04
C ASN A 2 18.30 -9.83 -17.77
N ALA A 3 17.20 -9.07 -17.74
CA ALA A 3 17.13 -7.76 -18.39
C ALA A 3 17.50 -6.59 -17.46
N ASN A 4 17.21 -6.69 -16.17
CA ASN A 4 17.38 -5.59 -15.22
C ASN A 4 18.84 -5.31 -14.82
N TYR A 5 19.72 -6.32 -14.90
CA TYR A 5 21.15 -6.14 -14.57
C TYR A 5 21.93 -5.27 -15.57
N LYS A 6 21.51 -5.25 -16.83
CA LYS A 6 22.24 -4.49 -17.87
C LYS A 6 21.93 -2.98 -17.83
N VAL A 7 20.73 -2.60 -17.39
CA VAL A 7 20.34 -1.18 -17.24
C VAL A 7 21.03 -0.57 -16.02
N SER A 8 21.06 -1.28 -14.90
CA SER A 8 21.74 -0.82 -13.68
C SER A 8 23.25 -0.59 -13.88
N SER A 9 23.91 -1.46 -14.67
CA SER A 9 25.33 -1.33 -14.94
C SER A 9 25.67 -0.15 -15.87
N ALA A 10 24.81 0.18 -16.81
CA ALA A 10 24.99 1.32 -17.71
C ALA A 10 24.79 2.67 -16.99
N VAL A 11 23.83 2.75 -16.06
CA VAL A 11 23.57 3.96 -15.25
C VAL A 11 24.72 4.21 -14.28
N MET A 12 25.27 3.18 -13.64
CA MET A 12 26.43 3.30 -12.75
C MET A 12 27.70 3.74 -13.50
N ALA A 13 27.89 3.28 -14.74
CA ALA A 13 29.05 3.67 -15.55
C ALA A 13 28.96 5.13 -16.02
N ILE A 14 27.78 5.66 -16.29
CA ILE A 14 27.56 7.07 -16.65
C ILE A 14 27.76 7.99 -15.44
N LEU A 15 27.27 7.60 -14.26
CA LEU A 15 27.45 8.36 -13.02
C LEU A 15 28.92 8.43 -12.58
N SER A 16 29.69 7.34 -12.74
CA SER A 16 31.10 7.33 -12.36
C SER A 16 32.03 8.11 -13.30
N ALA A 17 31.65 8.25 -14.59
CA ALA A 17 32.44 9.01 -15.55
C ALA A 17 32.30 10.55 -15.39
N HIS A 18 31.22 11.04 -14.78
CA HIS A 18 30.96 12.47 -14.60
C HIS A 18 31.27 13.00 -13.18
N ALA A 19 31.38 12.11 -12.19
CA ALA A 19 31.74 12.52 -10.81
C ALA A 19 33.18 13.11 -10.73
N GLY A 20 34.08 12.69 -11.65
CA GLY A 20 35.41 13.26 -11.76
C GLY A 20 35.50 14.67 -12.34
N ALA A 21 34.49 15.07 -13.13
CA ALA A 21 34.46 16.40 -13.75
C ALA A 21 33.78 17.46 -12.86
N ALA A 22 32.83 17.06 -12.01
CA ALA A 22 32.12 17.94 -11.10
C ALA A 22 32.99 18.42 -9.91
N ALA A 23 33.92 17.56 -9.43
CA ALA A 23 34.84 17.94 -8.35
C ALA A 23 35.85 19.02 -8.74
N SER A 24 36.14 19.18 -10.04
CA SER A 24 37.07 20.21 -10.52
C SER A 24 36.39 21.56 -10.77
N ALA A 25 35.07 21.61 -10.93
CA ALA A 25 34.32 22.83 -11.17
C ALA A 25 33.94 23.57 -9.86
N ALA A 26 33.81 22.85 -8.75
CA ALA A 26 33.46 23.43 -7.45
C ALA A 26 34.56 24.25 -6.81
N ALA A 27 35.80 24.11 -7.27
CA ALA A 27 36.95 24.86 -6.74
C ALA A 27 37.15 26.26 -7.38
N ALA A 28 36.38 26.61 -8.41
CA ALA A 28 36.56 27.87 -9.18
C ALA A 28 35.45 28.92 -8.99
N ALA A 29 34.39 28.64 -8.23
CA ALA A 29 33.23 29.54 -8.08
C ALA A 29 33.16 30.22 -6.72
N GLY A 30 34.29 30.67 -6.20
CA GLY A 30 34.36 31.49 -5.00
C GLY A 30 34.47 32.99 -5.31
N SER A 31 33.45 33.61 -5.86
CA SER A 31 33.32 35.08 -5.80
C SER A 31 31.85 35.48 -5.92
N ALA A 32 31.41 36.10 -4.86
CA ALA A 32 30.12 36.62 -4.54
C ALA A 32 29.42 37.37 -5.69
N GLU A 33 28.16 37.00 -5.94
CA GLU A 33 27.15 37.99 -6.27
C GLU A 33 26.13 38.06 -5.15
N GLN A 34 26.07 39.23 -4.57
CA GLN A 34 25.15 39.68 -3.55
C GLN A 34 23.74 39.66 -4.14
N SER A 35 22.98 38.64 -3.85
CA SER A 35 21.54 38.58 -4.21
C SER A 35 20.86 39.76 -3.53
N GLY A 36 20.39 40.70 -4.33
CA GLY A 36 19.51 41.76 -3.90
C GLY A 36 18.32 41.19 -3.14
N ALA A 37 18.02 41.76 -1.99
CA ALA A 37 16.83 41.46 -1.23
C ALA A 37 15.60 41.59 -2.13
N SER A 38 14.99 40.48 -2.51
CA SER A 38 13.70 40.46 -3.15
C SER A 38 12.71 41.08 -2.15
N SER A 39 12.04 42.12 -2.58
CA SER A 39 10.93 42.74 -1.87
C SER A 39 9.92 41.62 -1.56
N GLY A 40 9.57 41.43 -0.27
CA GLY A 40 8.68 40.38 0.19
C GLY A 40 7.26 40.50 -0.37
N GLY A 41 7.09 40.08 -1.61
CA GLY A 41 5.79 39.70 -2.14
C GLY A 41 5.51 38.27 -1.66
N ILE A 42 4.31 38.02 -1.23
CA ILE A 42 3.83 36.65 -0.93
C ILE A 42 4.03 35.84 -2.20
N GLU A 43 4.80 34.74 -2.11
CA GLU A 43 5.01 33.85 -3.25
C GLU A 43 3.66 33.23 -3.66
N GLU A 44 3.30 33.40 -4.91
CA GLU A 44 2.07 32.85 -5.44
C GLU A 44 2.23 31.35 -5.64
N VAL A 45 1.44 30.55 -4.88
CA VAL A 45 1.46 29.09 -5.00
C VAL A 45 0.58 28.67 -6.17
N ILE A 46 1.22 28.10 -7.18
CA ILE A 46 0.54 27.56 -8.37
C ILE A 46 0.21 26.08 -8.15
N VAL A 47 -1.00 25.70 -8.51
CA VAL A 47 -1.52 24.33 -8.39
C VAL A 47 -2.11 23.83 -9.70
N THR A 48 -2.29 22.51 -9.78
CA THR A 48 -2.91 21.85 -10.94
C THR A 48 -4.15 21.03 -10.56
N ALA A 49 -4.82 21.47 -9.51
CA ALA A 49 -5.93 20.81 -8.87
C ALA A 49 -7.13 20.52 -9.81
N GLN A 50 -7.43 21.46 -10.69
CA GLN A 50 -8.51 21.29 -11.68
C GLN A 50 -8.01 20.82 -13.06
N ARG A 51 -6.86 20.16 -13.10
CA ARG A 51 -6.20 19.76 -14.36
C ARG A 51 -5.82 20.97 -15.22
N ARG A 52 -5.76 22.16 -14.62
CA ARG A 52 -5.30 23.44 -15.19
C ARG A 52 -4.30 24.06 -14.24
N THR A 53 -3.44 24.90 -14.75
CA THR A 53 -2.46 25.66 -13.95
C THR A 53 -3.14 26.92 -13.42
N GLU A 54 -3.39 26.99 -12.13
CA GLU A 54 -4.13 28.07 -11.49
C GLU A 54 -3.45 28.49 -10.18
N SER A 55 -3.67 29.74 -9.74
CA SER A 55 -3.29 30.15 -8.39
C SER A 55 -4.13 29.40 -7.36
N VAL A 56 -3.52 28.96 -6.26
CA VAL A 56 -4.24 28.30 -5.16
C VAL A 56 -5.40 29.16 -4.62
N GLN A 57 -5.28 30.49 -4.72
CA GLN A 57 -6.30 31.43 -4.25
C GLN A 57 -7.51 31.55 -5.20
N ASP A 58 -7.35 31.17 -6.46
CA ASP A 58 -8.40 31.24 -7.48
C ASP A 58 -9.18 29.93 -7.61
N VAL A 59 -8.69 28.84 -7.01
CA VAL A 59 -9.32 27.52 -7.10
C VAL A 59 -10.56 27.46 -6.19
N PRO A 60 -11.79 27.21 -6.74
CA PRO A 60 -13.03 27.26 -5.98
C PRO A 60 -13.32 25.97 -5.17
N ILE A 61 -12.29 25.32 -4.66
CA ILE A 61 -12.38 24.13 -3.80
C ILE A 61 -11.43 24.27 -2.63
N THR A 62 -11.66 23.50 -1.57
CA THR A 62 -10.70 23.45 -0.45
C THR A 62 -9.45 22.72 -0.90
N ILE A 63 -8.37 23.44 -1.02
CA ILE A 63 -7.06 22.92 -1.40
C ILE A 63 -6.00 23.42 -0.44
N GLN A 64 -5.06 22.55 -0.12
CA GLN A 64 -3.81 22.88 0.55
C GLN A 64 -2.65 22.43 -0.36
N ALA A 65 -1.61 23.25 -0.43
CA ALA A 65 -0.41 22.93 -1.19
C ALA A 65 0.80 23.14 -0.29
N LEU A 66 1.58 22.07 -0.09
CA LEU A 66 2.86 22.11 0.59
C LEU A 66 3.95 22.12 -0.48
N THR A 67 4.61 23.25 -0.65
CA THR A 67 5.70 23.41 -1.63
C THR A 67 6.93 22.61 -1.20
N GLY A 68 7.84 22.28 -2.13
CA GLY A 68 9.10 21.60 -1.83
C GLY A 68 9.92 22.32 -0.76
N ASP A 69 9.98 23.66 -0.81
CA ASP A 69 10.65 24.47 0.22
C ASP A 69 9.97 24.35 1.58
N THR A 70 8.64 24.36 1.62
CA THR A 70 7.87 24.15 2.86
C THR A 70 8.11 22.76 3.42
N LEU A 71 8.10 21.72 2.58
CA LEU A 71 8.38 20.34 2.99
C LEU A 71 9.78 20.20 3.58
N ALA A 72 10.78 20.82 2.95
CA ALA A 72 12.15 20.83 3.45
C ALA A 72 12.29 21.61 4.78
N GLN A 73 11.68 22.80 4.91
CA GLN A 73 11.69 23.60 6.14
C GLN A 73 11.03 22.89 7.32
N LEU A 74 9.97 22.11 7.06
CA LEU A 74 9.23 21.35 8.06
C LEU A 74 9.84 19.97 8.31
N ASN A 75 10.89 19.60 7.59
CA ASN A 75 11.51 18.27 7.62
C ASN A 75 10.50 17.15 7.38
N VAL A 76 9.63 17.32 6.39
CA VAL A 76 8.63 16.34 5.97
C VAL A 76 9.27 15.39 4.98
N THR A 77 9.40 14.12 5.34
CA THR A 77 9.99 13.08 4.49
C THR A 77 9.00 11.99 4.09
N THR A 78 7.86 11.90 4.80
CA THR A 78 6.73 11.01 4.47
C THR A 78 5.42 11.77 4.49
N PHE A 79 4.36 11.14 3.97
CA PHE A 79 3.01 11.72 4.06
C PHE A 79 2.56 11.85 5.52
N GLU A 80 2.87 10.88 6.36
CA GLU A 80 2.55 10.91 7.79
C GLU A 80 3.13 12.16 8.48
N ASP A 81 4.36 12.54 8.15
CA ASP A 81 4.96 13.78 8.67
C ASP A 81 4.15 15.02 8.28
N SER A 82 3.59 15.04 7.06
CA SER A 82 2.81 16.17 6.57
C SER A 82 1.46 16.33 7.30
N LEU A 83 0.90 15.27 7.87
CA LEU A 83 -0.41 15.30 8.54
C LEU A 83 -0.46 16.26 9.73
N LYS A 84 0.66 16.49 10.37
CA LYS A 84 0.79 17.47 11.48
C LYS A 84 0.37 18.89 11.05
N PHE A 85 0.41 19.17 9.76
CA PHE A 85 0.13 20.46 9.14
C PHE A 85 -1.18 20.48 8.33
N LEU A 86 -1.92 19.37 8.28
CA LEU A 86 -3.11 19.19 7.47
C LEU A 86 -4.35 18.98 8.36
N PRO A 87 -5.09 20.04 8.73
CA PRO A 87 -6.35 19.89 9.43
C PRO A 87 -7.33 19.09 8.54
N ASN A 88 -8.21 18.31 9.15
CA ASN A 88 -9.21 17.44 8.48
C ASN A 88 -8.66 16.25 7.68
N VAL A 89 -7.35 16.01 7.69
CA VAL A 89 -6.72 14.85 7.09
C VAL A 89 -6.11 14.00 8.18
N ASN A 90 -6.43 12.71 8.18
CA ASN A 90 -5.89 11.73 9.11
C ASN A 90 -5.49 10.48 8.36
N ILE A 91 -4.75 9.61 9.01
CA ILE A 91 -4.50 8.25 8.54
C ILE A 91 -5.01 7.23 9.55
N THR A 92 -5.30 6.05 9.06
CA THR A 92 -5.55 4.86 9.86
C THR A 92 -4.87 3.68 9.21
N GLY A 93 -4.18 2.88 9.98
CA GLY A 93 -3.42 1.74 9.47
C GLY A 93 -2.55 1.09 10.54
N SER A 94 -1.66 0.23 10.09
CA SER A 94 -0.75 -0.53 10.95
C SER A 94 0.69 -0.03 10.87
N GLY A 95 0.95 1.03 10.11
CA GLY A 95 2.26 1.63 9.93
C GLY A 95 2.57 1.96 8.46
N PRO A 96 3.80 2.40 8.17
CA PRO A 96 4.21 2.85 6.84
C PRO A 96 3.87 1.84 5.73
N GLY A 97 3.30 2.34 4.63
CA GLY A 97 2.83 1.53 3.50
C GLY A 97 1.55 0.73 3.75
N GLN A 98 1.00 0.77 4.97
CA GLN A 98 -0.20 0.03 5.37
C GLN A 98 -1.35 0.95 5.77
N ASP A 99 -1.28 2.22 5.41
CA ASP A 99 -2.20 3.24 5.87
C ASP A 99 -3.20 3.65 4.81
N ASN A 100 -4.39 4.05 5.29
CA ASN A 100 -5.43 4.69 4.51
C ASN A 100 -5.57 6.15 4.92
N VAL A 101 -5.60 7.03 3.93
CA VAL A 101 -5.88 8.45 4.14
C VAL A 101 -7.37 8.67 4.32
N ILE A 102 -7.73 9.41 5.35
CA ILE A 102 -9.09 9.79 5.70
C ILE A 102 -9.22 11.30 5.58
N MET A 103 -10.19 11.78 4.82
CA MET A 103 -10.50 13.21 4.72
C MET A 103 -11.92 13.49 5.22
N ARG A 104 -12.07 14.54 6.03
CA ARG A 104 -13.36 14.98 6.58
C ARG A 104 -14.16 13.86 7.26
N GLY A 105 -13.47 12.91 7.87
CA GLY A 105 -14.09 11.78 8.56
C GLY A 105 -14.65 10.68 7.65
N LEU A 106 -14.48 10.76 6.33
CA LEU A 106 -14.90 9.73 5.39
C LEU A 106 -13.82 8.64 5.32
N ALA A 107 -14.05 7.58 6.06
CA ALA A 107 -13.19 6.40 6.10
C ALA A 107 -13.81 5.24 5.29
N THR A 108 -12.97 4.41 4.70
CA THR A 108 -13.31 3.03 4.33
C THR A 108 -12.97 2.11 5.48
N THR A 109 -13.47 0.88 5.45
CA THR A 109 -13.06 -0.14 6.40
C THR A 109 -11.56 -0.36 6.25
N ASN A 110 -10.81 -0.14 7.31
CA ASN A 110 -9.39 -0.47 7.31
C ASN A 110 -9.25 -1.98 7.48
N THR A 111 -8.79 -2.61 6.44
CA THR A 111 -8.31 -3.97 6.51
C THR A 111 -6.82 -3.90 6.22
N GLY A 112 -6.03 -3.55 7.21
CA GLY A 112 -4.57 -3.49 7.07
C GLY A 112 -3.92 -4.79 6.59
N THR A 113 -4.69 -5.86 6.48
CA THR A 113 -4.39 -7.11 5.78
C THR A 113 -5.57 -7.47 4.91
N GLN A 114 -5.35 -7.88 3.71
CA GLN A 114 -6.35 -8.45 2.80
C GLN A 114 -6.66 -9.91 3.17
N ALA A 115 -6.58 -10.25 4.43
CA ALA A 115 -6.69 -11.62 4.87
C ALA A 115 -8.11 -12.16 4.71
N ALA A 116 -8.20 -13.39 4.28
CA ALA A 116 -9.34 -14.26 4.51
C ALA A 116 -10.63 -13.90 3.78
N GLY A 117 -10.56 -13.64 2.48
CA GLY A 117 -11.73 -13.34 1.64
C GLY A 117 -12.35 -11.99 1.95
N VAL A 118 -11.73 -11.20 2.78
CA VAL A 118 -12.07 -9.80 3.00
C VAL A 118 -11.17 -8.95 2.13
N VAL A 119 -11.59 -8.87 0.91
CA VAL A 119 -11.00 -7.95 -0.02
C VAL A 119 -11.28 -6.53 0.44
N GLY A 120 -10.25 -5.78 0.81
CA GLY A 120 -10.37 -4.38 1.19
C GLY A 120 -11.04 -3.55 0.10
N SER A 121 -11.84 -2.58 0.50
CA SER A 121 -12.34 -1.59 -0.44
C SER A 121 -11.25 -0.61 -0.83
N PHE A 122 -11.35 -0.04 -2.03
CA PHE A 122 -10.47 1.06 -2.41
C PHE A 122 -10.60 2.23 -1.43
N PRO A 123 -9.49 2.90 -1.08
CA PRO A 123 -9.53 4.10 -0.26
C PRO A 123 -10.46 5.17 -0.88
N ASN A 124 -11.17 5.92 -0.03
CA ASN A 124 -12.02 7.03 -0.47
C ASN A 124 -11.20 8.26 -0.91
N VAL A 125 -9.93 8.31 -0.57
CA VAL A 125 -9.00 9.35 -0.99
C VAL A 125 -8.08 8.79 -2.05
N ALA A 126 -8.12 9.37 -3.24
CA ALA A 126 -7.23 9.01 -4.32
C ALA A 126 -5.83 9.57 -4.07
N LEU A 127 -4.81 8.74 -4.26
CA LEU A 127 -3.43 9.16 -4.18
C LEU A 127 -2.78 9.06 -5.57
N TYR A 128 -2.06 10.10 -5.95
CA TYR A 128 -1.39 10.20 -7.24
C TYR A 128 0.09 10.53 -7.08
N LEU A 129 0.93 9.88 -7.87
CA LEU A 129 2.26 10.35 -8.19
C LEU A 129 2.19 10.98 -9.58
N ASP A 130 2.32 12.30 -9.66
CA ASP A 130 2.06 13.10 -10.86
C ASP A 130 0.66 12.81 -11.47
N GLU A 131 0.60 12.08 -12.59
CA GLU A 131 -0.66 11.75 -13.26
C GLU A 131 -1.12 10.30 -13.01
N GLN A 132 -0.29 9.44 -12.38
CA GLN A 132 -0.58 8.04 -12.15
C GLN A 132 -1.21 7.82 -10.76
N SER A 133 -2.35 7.15 -10.72
CA SER A 133 -2.97 6.72 -9.46
C SER A 133 -2.21 5.56 -8.84
N GLY A 134 -1.93 5.67 -7.53
CA GLY A 134 -1.26 4.66 -6.72
C GLY A 134 -2.18 3.94 -5.74
N GLN A 135 -3.50 3.92 -5.98
CA GLN A 135 -4.44 3.26 -5.08
C GLN A 135 -4.30 1.74 -5.14
N LEU A 136 -4.40 1.11 -3.97
CA LEU A 136 -4.56 -0.33 -3.77
C LEU A 136 -5.69 -0.53 -2.77
N PRO A 137 -6.54 -1.57 -2.89
CA PRO A 137 -7.51 -1.89 -1.86
C PRO A 137 -6.86 -2.03 -0.49
N GLY A 138 -7.49 -1.48 0.53
CA GLY A 138 -7.01 -1.54 1.90
C GLY A 138 -5.86 -0.61 2.27
N ARG A 139 -5.13 -0.04 1.30
CA ARG A 139 -3.98 0.83 1.60
C ARG A 139 -3.65 1.83 0.49
N ASN A 140 -3.14 2.99 0.85
CA ASN A 140 -2.59 3.96 -0.09
C ASN A 140 -1.13 3.63 -0.44
N LEU A 141 -0.62 4.21 -1.52
CA LEU A 141 0.81 4.16 -1.84
C LEU A 141 1.54 5.13 -0.90
N ASP A 142 2.57 4.66 -0.22
CA ASP A 142 3.44 5.51 0.60
C ASP A 142 4.63 5.98 -0.24
N ILE A 143 4.73 7.28 -0.45
CA ILE A 143 5.73 7.90 -1.32
C ILE A 143 6.70 8.72 -0.47
N TYR A 144 7.98 8.37 -0.55
CA TYR A 144 9.03 9.15 0.10
C TYR A 144 9.19 10.54 -0.54
N VAL A 145 9.29 11.55 0.31
CA VAL A 145 9.28 12.96 -0.10
C VAL A 145 10.69 13.41 -0.48
N ALA A 146 11.21 12.93 -1.62
CA ALA A 146 12.47 13.41 -2.17
C ALA A 146 12.21 14.20 -3.45
N ASP A 147 12.77 15.41 -3.54
CA ASP A 147 12.74 16.26 -4.74
C ASP A 147 11.33 16.44 -5.34
N LEU A 148 10.37 16.78 -4.50
CA LEU A 148 9.02 17.15 -4.92
C LEU A 148 8.94 18.66 -5.19
N GLU A 149 8.16 19.04 -6.17
CA GLU A 149 7.76 20.42 -6.39
C GLU A 149 6.75 20.85 -5.31
N ARG A 150 5.78 19.98 -5.03
CA ARG A 150 4.74 20.18 -4.01
C ARG A 150 3.91 18.93 -3.76
N ILE A 151 3.16 18.93 -2.66
CA ILE A 151 2.04 18.00 -2.42
C ILE A 151 0.75 18.84 -2.45
N GLU A 152 -0.20 18.45 -3.31
CA GLU A 152 -1.52 19.05 -3.39
C GLU A 152 -2.53 18.16 -2.67
N ILE A 153 -3.28 18.74 -1.73
CA ILE A 153 -4.35 18.05 -0.98
C ILE A 153 -5.67 18.73 -1.31
N LEU A 154 -6.54 18.03 -2.03
CA LEU A 154 -7.85 18.49 -2.44
C LEU A 154 -8.91 17.80 -1.59
N GLU A 155 -9.60 18.57 -0.76
CA GLU A 155 -10.62 18.04 0.12
C GLU A 155 -12.01 18.07 -0.52
N GLY A 156 -12.73 16.97 -0.38
CA GLY A 156 -14.07 16.80 -0.92
C GLY A 156 -14.11 16.07 -2.26
N PRO A 157 -15.29 15.74 -2.77
CA PRO A 157 -15.46 14.91 -3.96
C PRO A 157 -14.83 15.53 -5.21
N GLN A 158 -13.99 14.77 -5.90
CA GLN A 158 -13.29 15.18 -7.14
C GLN A 158 -13.57 14.21 -8.31
N GLY A 159 -14.66 13.46 -8.24
CA GLY A 159 -14.96 12.37 -9.18
C GLY A 159 -15.09 12.79 -10.64
N THR A 160 -15.49 14.04 -10.95
CA THR A 160 -15.63 14.51 -12.33
C THR A 160 -14.30 14.43 -13.10
N LEU A 161 -13.22 14.96 -12.54
CA LEU A 161 -11.93 15.03 -13.21
C LEU A 161 -10.99 13.87 -12.87
N PHE A 162 -11.17 13.23 -11.71
CA PHE A 162 -10.26 12.20 -11.20
C PHE A 162 -10.88 10.80 -11.09
N GLY A 163 -12.19 10.68 -11.25
CA GLY A 163 -12.87 9.38 -11.28
C GLY A 163 -13.27 8.85 -9.90
N ALA A 164 -13.59 7.55 -9.85
CA ALA A 164 -14.30 6.93 -8.75
C ALA A 164 -13.53 6.91 -7.41
N GLY A 165 -12.21 6.84 -7.44
CA GLY A 165 -11.38 6.81 -6.23
C GLY A 165 -11.31 8.12 -5.44
N ALA A 166 -11.82 9.23 -6.01
CA ALA A 166 -11.73 10.56 -5.42
C ALA A 166 -13.04 10.98 -4.73
N GLN A 167 -13.57 10.15 -3.84
CA GLN A 167 -14.85 10.39 -3.17
C GLN A 167 -14.73 11.37 -1.99
N ALA A 168 -13.70 11.24 -1.17
CA ALA A 168 -13.44 12.10 -0.02
C ALA A 168 -12.42 13.20 -0.34
N GLY A 169 -11.57 12.98 -1.31
CA GLY A 169 -10.53 13.90 -1.72
C GLY A 169 -9.41 13.25 -2.51
N ILE A 170 -8.34 14.02 -2.68
CA ILE A 170 -7.16 13.61 -3.44
C ILE A 170 -5.89 14.09 -2.73
N VAL A 171 -4.86 13.27 -2.75
CA VAL A 171 -3.48 13.63 -2.45
C VAL A 171 -2.65 13.46 -3.72
N ARG A 172 -1.97 14.50 -4.17
CA ARG A 172 -1.11 14.46 -5.35
C ARG A 172 0.31 14.86 -5.00
N TYR A 173 1.24 13.99 -5.27
CA TYR A 173 2.68 14.24 -5.22
C TYR A 173 3.12 14.72 -6.60
N ILE A 174 3.56 15.95 -6.70
CA ILE A 174 4.03 16.56 -7.95
C ILE A 174 5.56 16.61 -7.89
N THR A 175 6.20 15.90 -8.81
CA THR A 175 7.66 15.84 -8.87
C THR A 175 8.26 17.04 -9.59
N ASN A 176 9.46 17.45 -9.20
CA ASN A 176 10.22 18.44 -9.96
C ASN A 176 10.52 17.91 -11.38
N LYS A 177 10.22 18.72 -12.38
CA LYS A 177 10.52 18.38 -13.77
C LYS A 177 11.94 18.82 -14.15
N PRO A 178 12.59 18.15 -15.15
CA PRO A 178 13.89 18.59 -15.63
C PRO A 178 13.87 20.04 -16.12
N LYS A 179 14.91 20.82 -15.75
CA LYS A 179 15.09 22.21 -16.17
C LYS A 179 16.06 22.27 -17.34
N LEU A 180 15.63 22.85 -18.46
CA LEU A 180 16.35 22.78 -19.75
C LEU A 180 17.67 23.55 -19.81
N ASN A 181 17.84 24.59 -18.97
CA ASN A 181 18.98 25.49 -19.05
C ASN A 181 19.74 25.61 -17.73
N VAL A 182 19.47 24.74 -16.78
CA VAL A 182 20.08 24.79 -15.46
C VAL A 182 20.78 23.48 -15.14
N THR A 183 22.07 23.53 -14.84
CA THR A 183 22.76 22.43 -14.17
C THR A 183 22.62 22.62 -12.68
N GLU A 184 22.01 21.67 -12.00
CA GLU A 184 21.70 21.73 -10.58
C GLU A 184 21.99 20.38 -9.96
N ALA A 185 22.60 20.40 -8.78
CA ALA A 185 22.83 19.19 -8.00
C ALA A 185 22.65 19.49 -6.52
N SER A 186 22.07 18.57 -5.79
CA SER A 186 21.97 18.63 -4.33
C SER A 186 22.24 17.27 -3.72
N VAL A 187 22.79 17.29 -2.52
CA VAL A 187 22.92 16.14 -1.65
C VAL A 187 22.49 16.60 -0.26
N ASP A 188 21.52 15.90 0.29
CA ASP A 188 21.10 16.02 1.68
C ASP A 188 21.49 14.75 2.42
N ALA A 189 22.06 14.89 3.63
CA ALA A 189 22.43 13.76 4.46
C ALA A 189 22.11 14.07 5.91
N GLY A 190 21.38 13.17 6.54
CA GLY A 190 20.93 13.32 7.91
C GLY A 190 21.36 12.15 8.80
N TYR A 191 21.48 12.46 10.08
CA TYR A 191 21.66 11.48 11.15
C TYR A 191 20.75 11.86 12.32
N ALA A 192 19.99 10.91 12.83
CA ALA A 192 19.11 11.11 13.98
C ALA A 192 19.26 9.96 14.97
N HIS A 193 18.85 10.21 16.20
CA HIS A 193 18.80 9.20 17.24
C HIS A 193 17.51 9.34 18.03
N THR A 194 16.73 8.28 18.05
CA THR A 194 15.51 8.18 18.86
C THR A 194 15.87 7.71 20.26
N ALA A 195 15.34 8.37 21.29
CA ALA A 195 15.57 7.94 22.67
C ALA A 195 15.09 6.50 22.87
N HIS A 196 15.97 5.65 23.40
CA HIS A 196 15.74 4.22 23.59
C HIS A 196 15.57 3.40 22.28
N GLY A 197 15.87 3.98 21.13
CA GLY A 197 15.82 3.33 19.84
C GLY A 197 17.18 3.25 19.15
N ASP A 198 17.20 2.65 17.99
CA ASP A 198 18.38 2.58 17.11
C ASP A 198 18.60 3.89 16.33
N PRO A 199 19.83 4.16 15.88
CA PRO A 199 20.12 5.33 15.08
C PRO A 199 19.46 5.29 13.70
N SER A 200 19.15 6.47 13.18
CA SER A 200 18.57 6.68 11.86
C SER A 200 19.54 7.49 10.99
N ASN A 201 19.52 7.26 9.70
CA ASN A 201 20.31 8.04 8.74
C ASN A 201 19.61 8.08 7.38
N ASN A 202 19.76 9.21 6.69
CA ASN A 202 19.28 9.37 5.33
C ASN A 202 20.34 9.98 4.42
N VAL A 203 20.22 9.69 3.14
CA VAL A 203 20.96 10.34 2.06
C VAL A 203 20.03 10.48 0.86
N ASP A 204 19.84 11.72 0.44
CA ASP A 204 19.06 12.09 -0.75
C ASP A 204 19.98 12.82 -1.71
N ALA A 205 19.95 12.48 -2.98
CA ALA A 205 20.76 13.10 -4.01
C ALA A 205 19.91 13.43 -5.24
N MET A 206 20.13 14.59 -5.81
CA MET A 206 19.47 15.03 -7.04
C MET A 206 20.51 15.59 -8.00
N LEU A 207 20.31 15.36 -9.29
CA LEU A 207 21.08 15.92 -10.38
C LEU A 207 20.17 16.30 -11.54
N ASN A 208 20.24 17.55 -12.00
CA ASN A 208 19.58 18.05 -13.20
C ASN A 208 20.63 18.48 -14.22
N LEU A 209 20.54 17.92 -15.43
CA LEU A 209 21.48 18.19 -16.52
C LEU A 209 20.74 18.61 -17.78
N PRO A 210 20.98 19.82 -18.34
CA PRO A 210 20.59 20.15 -19.69
C PRO A 210 21.52 19.42 -20.66
N VAL A 211 20.99 18.39 -21.33
CA VAL A 211 21.75 17.59 -22.33
C VAL A 211 21.90 18.35 -23.63
N ILE A 212 20.81 19.01 -24.04
CA ILE A 212 20.77 19.92 -25.20
C ILE A 212 20.04 21.18 -24.71
N PRO A 213 20.73 22.34 -24.63
CA PRO A 213 20.11 23.58 -24.18
C PRO A 213 18.78 23.87 -24.91
N ASP A 214 17.81 24.38 -24.17
CA ASP A 214 16.44 24.68 -24.62
C ASP A 214 15.62 23.48 -25.13
N THR A 215 16.24 22.31 -25.29
CA THR A 215 15.63 21.19 -26.01
C THR A 215 15.47 19.93 -25.14
N LEU A 216 16.53 19.48 -24.48
CA LEU A 216 16.52 18.22 -23.72
C LEU A 216 17.24 18.38 -22.39
N ALA A 217 16.54 18.07 -21.31
CA ALA A 217 17.14 17.90 -19.99
C ALA A 217 16.75 16.58 -19.36
N VAL A 218 17.61 16.11 -18.48
CA VAL A 218 17.38 14.92 -17.65
C VAL A 218 17.51 15.30 -16.18
N ARG A 219 16.71 14.66 -15.33
CA ARG A 219 16.78 14.80 -13.87
C ARG A 219 16.80 13.44 -13.23
N ALA A 220 17.76 13.23 -12.34
CA ALA A 220 17.92 11.98 -11.58
C ALA A 220 17.83 12.29 -10.09
N VAL A 221 17.10 11.46 -9.38
CA VAL A 221 16.96 11.52 -7.92
C VAL A 221 17.22 10.11 -7.39
N ALA A 222 17.94 10.02 -6.29
CA ALA A 222 18.15 8.76 -5.57
C ALA A 222 18.13 9.05 -4.07
N TYR A 223 17.54 8.14 -3.30
CA TYR A 223 17.39 8.29 -1.86
C TYR A 223 17.49 6.97 -1.13
N ASN A 224 17.94 7.06 0.12
CA ASN A 224 17.90 5.97 1.08
C ASN A 224 17.74 6.57 2.48
N ASP A 225 16.63 6.23 3.15
CA ASP A 225 16.31 6.66 4.51
C ASP A 225 16.12 5.43 5.39
N ASN A 226 17.05 5.22 6.31
CA ASN A 226 16.99 4.17 7.32
C ASN A 226 16.54 4.77 8.64
N ARG A 227 15.40 4.33 9.13
CA ARG A 227 14.85 4.73 10.43
C ARG A 227 15.03 3.59 11.41
N GLY A 228 15.77 3.85 12.48
CA GLY A 228 15.99 2.89 13.56
C GLY A 228 14.70 2.63 14.33
N GLY A 229 14.49 1.37 14.70
CA GLY A 229 13.35 0.97 15.50
C GLY A 229 13.41 1.53 16.93
N TYR A 230 12.26 1.57 17.59
CA TYR A 230 12.09 2.07 18.97
C TYR A 230 11.06 1.27 19.78
N ILE A 231 10.37 0.31 19.16
CA ILE A 231 9.46 -0.62 19.82
C ILE A 231 10.22 -1.90 20.14
N ASN A 232 10.00 -2.46 21.32
CA ASN A 232 10.66 -3.69 21.77
C ASN A 232 9.69 -4.87 21.72
N ASN A 233 10.11 -5.98 21.16
CA ASN A 233 9.39 -7.24 21.31
C ASN A 233 9.91 -7.96 22.54
N ILE A 234 9.13 -7.91 23.62
CA ILE A 234 9.53 -8.40 24.94
C ILE A 234 9.47 -9.93 24.99
N PRO A 235 10.50 -10.62 25.58
CA PRO A 235 10.42 -12.04 25.80
C PRO A 235 9.20 -12.44 26.60
N ALA A 236 8.34 -13.28 26.05
CA ALA A 236 7.10 -13.71 26.63
C ALA A 236 6.82 -15.18 26.33
N THR A 237 6.01 -15.81 27.19
CA THR A 237 5.46 -17.14 26.95
C THR A 237 3.96 -17.00 26.80
N PHE A 238 3.40 -17.52 25.73
CA PHE A 238 1.98 -17.42 25.47
C PHE A 238 1.16 -18.11 26.56
N ALA A 239 0.20 -17.37 27.10
CA ALA A 239 -0.81 -17.90 27.99
C ALA A 239 -2.20 -17.55 27.46
N ARG A 240 -3.10 -18.50 27.50
CA ARG A 240 -4.52 -18.20 27.33
C ARG A 240 -5.00 -17.41 28.52
N LEU A 241 -6.19 -16.83 28.44
CA LEU A 241 -6.78 -15.96 29.47
C LEU A 241 -6.38 -16.31 30.90
N SER A 242 -6.21 -15.32 31.74
CA SER A 242 -5.80 -15.42 33.17
C SER A 242 -6.65 -16.32 34.07
N GLY A 243 -7.65 -16.99 33.55
CA GLY A 243 -8.48 -18.00 34.24
C GLY A 243 -8.33 -19.41 33.65
N ASP A 244 -7.62 -19.59 32.57
CA ASP A 244 -7.42 -20.89 31.94
C ASP A 244 -6.34 -21.71 32.67
N LYS A 245 -6.67 -22.17 33.87
CA LYS A 245 -5.83 -23.12 34.63
C LYS A 245 -5.68 -24.48 33.95
N VAL A 246 -6.21 -24.69 32.75
CA VAL A 246 -6.36 -26.03 32.18
C VAL A 246 -6.05 -26.04 30.67
N VAL A 247 -5.01 -25.38 30.23
CA VAL A 247 -4.41 -25.79 28.95
C VAL A 247 -3.52 -26.99 29.27
N ARG A 248 -4.06 -28.16 29.18
CA ARG A 248 -3.24 -29.38 29.13
C ARG A 248 -2.67 -29.48 27.74
N TYR A 249 -1.48 -28.95 27.59
CA TYR A 249 -0.65 -29.31 26.46
C TYR A 249 -0.42 -30.83 26.50
N PHE A 250 -0.32 -31.44 25.36
CA PHE A 250 -0.19 -32.85 25.19
C PHE A 250 0.80 -33.47 26.19
N GLY A 251 0.33 -34.27 27.15
CA GLY A 251 1.14 -34.89 28.18
C GLY A 251 1.56 -36.33 27.85
N GLY A 252 1.77 -36.64 26.59
CA GLY A 252 2.36 -37.88 26.08
C GLY A 252 3.63 -37.58 25.34
N ALA A 253 4.14 -38.45 24.51
CA ALA A 253 5.23 -38.07 23.59
C ALA A 253 4.78 -36.85 22.80
N VAL A 254 5.16 -35.70 23.34
CA VAL A 254 4.75 -34.38 22.83
C VAL A 254 5.17 -34.32 21.38
N PRO A 255 4.25 -34.20 20.41
CA PRO A 255 4.68 -33.97 19.06
C PRO A 255 5.65 -32.80 19.06
N PRO A 256 6.76 -32.84 18.31
CA PRO A 256 7.62 -31.71 18.21
C PRO A 256 6.75 -30.49 17.85
N ASN A 257 6.86 -29.41 18.59
CA ASN A 257 6.10 -28.17 18.47
C ASN A 257 4.71 -28.11 19.15
N SER A 258 4.35 -29.02 20.03
CA SER A 258 3.21 -28.86 20.94
C SER A 258 3.70 -28.38 22.30
N GLY A 259 2.99 -27.51 22.94
CA GLY A 259 3.33 -26.97 24.26
C GLY A 259 3.28 -25.45 24.33
N PRO A 260 3.60 -24.86 25.48
CA PRO A 260 3.66 -23.41 25.59
C PRO A 260 4.75 -22.87 24.64
N ILE A 261 4.36 -21.93 23.80
CA ILE A 261 5.31 -21.24 22.95
C ILE A 261 5.87 -20.04 23.69
N ASN A 262 7.12 -19.74 23.38
CA ASN A 262 7.73 -18.47 23.74
C ASN A 262 8.20 -17.77 22.45
N ASN A 263 8.40 -16.48 22.56
CA ASN A 263 8.82 -15.65 21.42
C ASN A 263 10.34 -15.37 21.40
N ASN A 264 11.13 -16.12 22.12
CA ASN A 264 12.58 -15.86 22.25
C ASN A 264 13.31 -15.79 20.91
N ALA A 265 12.79 -16.43 19.87
CA ALA A 265 13.39 -16.41 18.52
C ALA A 265 13.19 -15.07 17.80
N VAL A 266 12.14 -14.30 18.15
CA VAL A 266 11.78 -13.02 17.52
C VAL A 266 11.78 -11.85 18.50
N ALA A 267 11.98 -12.11 19.79
CA ALA A 267 12.11 -11.08 20.80
C ALA A 267 13.40 -10.28 20.60
N GLY A 268 13.31 -8.98 20.76
CA GLY A 268 14.45 -8.07 20.58
C GLY A 268 14.08 -6.61 20.83
N ASN A 269 15.10 -5.79 20.94
CA ASN A 269 14.93 -4.34 21.04
C ASN A 269 14.84 -3.72 19.64
N ALA A 270 14.27 -2.53 19.57
CA ALA A 270 14.19 -1.74 18.34
C ALA A 270 13.61 -2.56 17.15
N PHE A 271 12.55 -3.29 17.43
CA PHE A 271 11.96 -4.30 16.54
C PHE A 271 11.34 -3.72 15.27
N ASN A 272 10.95 -2.44 15.28
CA ASN A 272 10.25 -1.78 14.20
C ASN A 272 11.16 -0.90 13.33
N SER A 273 12.12 -1.48 12.65
CA SER A 273 12.94 -0.76 11.69
C SER A 273 12.18 -0.44 10.40
N LEU A 274 12.57 0.66 9.73
CA LEU A 274 11.97 1.11 8.49
C LEU A 274 13.03 1.61 7.52
N ASN A 275 12.98 1.16 6.28
CA ASN A 275 13.85 1.64 5.22
C ASN A 275 13.07 2.06 3.99
N TYR A 276 13.25 3.32 3.56
CA TYR A 276 12.87 3.79 2.24
C TYR A 276 14.10 3.85 1.35
N LYS A 277 14.05 3.25 0.19
CA LYS A 277 15.09 3.41 -0.84
C LYS A 277 14.48 3.46 -2.22
N GLY A 278 15.03 4.30 -3.05
CA GLY A 278 14.47 4.44 -4.38
C GLY A 278 15.26 5.37 -5.29
N TYR A 279 14.75 5.47 -6.50
CA TYR A 279 15.25 6.42 -7.48
C TYR A 279 14.12 6.93 -8.38
N ARG A 280 14.36 8.08 -8.99
CA ARG A 280 13.50 8.66 -10.01
C ARG A 280 14.35 9.23 -11.13
N LEU A 281 14.11 8.80 -12.35
CA LEU A 281 14.78 9.29 -13.55
C LEU A 281 13.74 9.92 -14.46
N SER A 282 13.97 11.11 -14.93
CA SER A 282 13.06 11.78 -15.85
C SER A 282 13.80 12.55 -16.95
N ALA A 283 13.13 12.68 -18.07
CA ALA A 283 13.60 13.44 -19.23
C ALA A 283 12.49 14.37 -19.74
N LEU A 284 12.83 15.61 -19.99
CA LEU A 284 11.96 16.59 -20.63
C LEU A 284 12.55 16.94 -21.99
N TYR A 285 11.76 16.73 -23.05
CA TYR A 285 12.12 17.03 -24.41
C TYR A 285 11.15 18.04 -25.02
N HIS A 286 11.66 19.23 -25.36
CA HIS A 286 10.94 20.19 -26.17
C HIS A 286 11.06 19.82 -27.65
N ILE A 287 9.99 19.30 -28.22
CA ILE A 287 9.92 18.87 -29.61
C ILE A 287 9.94 20.10 -30.52
N ASN A 288 9.21 21.13 -30.12
CA ASN A 288 9.15 22.45 -30.75
C ASN A 288 8.41 23.43 -29.80
N ASP A 289 8.20 24.69 -30.22
CA ASP A 289 7.53 25.73 -29.41
C ASP A 289 6.10 25.38 -28.94
N ALA A 290 5.46 24.41 -29.58
CA ALA A 290 4.10 24.01 -29.29
C ALA A 290 4.00 22.65 -28.61
N TRP A 291 5.06 21.83 -28.59
CA TRP A 291 5.00 20.45 -28.12
C TRP A 291 6.19 20.08 -27.24
N SER A 292 5.90 19.45 -26.13
CA SER A 292 6.89 18.84 -25.26
C SER A 292 6.47 17.43 -24.83
N ALA A 293 7.47 16.60 -24.53
CA ALA A 293 7.31 15.27 -23.98
C ALA A 293 8.07 15.16 -22.66
N TRP A 294 7.45 14.60 -21.67
CA TRP A 294 8.08 14.26 -20.38
C TRP A 294 7.92 12.77 -20.13
N LEU A 295 9.04 12.11 -19.86
CA LEU A 295 9.10 10.69 -19.51
C LEU A 295 9.70 10.56 -18.13
N MET A 296 9.11 9.71 -17.29
CA MET A 296 9.61 9.38 -15.95
C MET A 296 9.60 7.88 -15.71
N GLN A 297 10.63 7.40 -15.00
CA GLN A 297 10.70 6.09 -14.38
C GLN A 297 11.01 6.27 -12.90
N ALA A 298 10.17 5.75 -12.03
CA ALA A 298 10.36 5.72 -10.59
C ALA A 298 10.42 4.28 -10.08
N TYR A 299 11.18 4.07 -9.02
CA TYR A 299 11.21 2.86 -8.22
C TYR A 299 11.34 3.23 -6.76
N GLN A 300 10.57 2.58 -5.90
CA GLN A 300 10.73 2.65 -4.45
C GLN A 300 10.53 1.28 -3.82
N SER A 301 11.32 0.98 -2.79
CA SER A 301 11.10 -0.09 -1.82
C SER A 301 10.92 0.53 -0.45
N THR A 302 9.89 0.11 0.25
CA THR A 302 9.63 0.42 1.66
C THR A 302 9.69 -0.92 2.39
N ASP A 303 10.71 -1.09 3.19
CA ASP A 303 10.95 -2.32 3.94
C ASP A 303 10.74 -2.03 5.43
N ASN A 304 9.66 -2.56 6.02
CA ASN A 304 9.31 -2.42 7.43
C ASN A 304 9.50 -3.76 8.12
N ASP A 305 10.22 -3.77 9.24
CA ASP A 305 10.23 -4.90 10.17
C ASP A 305 9.36 -4.57 11.38
N GLY A 306 8.82 -5.58 12.05
CA GLY A 306 8.05 -5.41 13.26
C GLY A 306 6.71 -4.69 13.08
N VAL A 307 6.31 -3.96 14.10
CA VAL A 307 5.01 -3.27 14.18
C VAL A 307 5.19 -1.83 14.67
N PHE A 308 4.23 -0.95 14.32
CA PHE A 308 4.23 0.48 14.67
C PHE A 308 3.13 0.83 15.70
N TRP A 309 2.79 -0.14 16.53
CA TRP A 309 1.84 -0.01 17.64
C TRP A 309 2.38 -0.73 18.88
N GLU A 310 1.81 -0.46 20.05
CA GLU A 310 2.21 -1.06 21.33
C GLU A 310 1.05 -1.87 21.93
N GLU A 311 1.39 -2.80 22.81
CA GLU A 311 0.44 -3.57 23.61
C GLU A 311 0.52 -3.17 25.07
N GLU A 312 -0.63 -3.03 25.72
CA GLU A 312 -0.69 -2.72 27.16
C GLU A 312 -0.37 -3.96 28.02
N TYR A 313 -0.68 -5.15 27.52
CA TYR A 313 -0.56 -6.41 28.27
C TYR A 313 -0.08 -7.54 27.36
N ASP A 314 0.72 -8.44 27.94
CA ASP A 314 1.05 -9.71 27.28
C ASP A 314 -0.15 -10.67 27.24
N SER A 315 0.01 -11.83 26.60
CA SER A 315 -1.04 -12.85 26.53
C SER A 315 -1.51 -13.38 27.89
N ALA A 316 -0.69 -13.30 28.93
CA ALA A 316 -1.04 -13.70 30.31
C ALA A 316 -1.76 -12.58 31.07
N GLY A 317 -1.86 -11.38 30.55
CA GLY A 317 -2.44 -10.21 31.20
C GLY A 317 -1.45 -9.47 32.12
N ASN A 318 -0.15 -9.69 31.96
CA ASN A 318 0.86 -8.89 32.65
C ASN A 318 1.08 -7.59 31.87
N PRO A 319 1.19 -6.44 32.58
CA PRO A 319 1.44 -5.17 31.88
C PRO A 319 2.81 -5.18 31.20
N LEU A 320 2.84 -4.70 29.96
CA LEU A 320 4.06 -4.48 29.22
C LEU A 320 4.62 -3.07 29.45
N PRO A 321 5.94 -2.87 29.34
CA PRO A 321 6.52 -1.54 29.32
C PRO A 321 5.97 -0.71 28.14
N PRO A 322 5.97 0.62 28.23
CA PRO A 322 5.65 1.47 27.09
C PRO A 322 6.52 1.14 25.87
N LEU A 323 5.97 1.32 24.67
CA LEU A 323 6.62 1.03 23.39
C LEU A 323 7.10 -0.43 23.30
N SER A 324 6.26 -1.36 23.73
CA SER A 324 6.55 -2.79 23.71
C SER A 324 5.38 -3.61 23.18
N VAL A 325 5.73 -4.77 22.64
CA VAL A 325 4.80 -5.82 22.19
C VAL A 325 5.30 -7.19 22.63
N ALA A 326 4.46 -8.20 22.53
CA ALA A 326 4.80 -9.60 22.80
C ALA A 326 4.36 -10.49 21.63
N LEU A 327 5.01 -10.33 20.49
CA LEU A 327 4.73 -11.07 19.25
C LEU A 327 5.54 -12.36 19.19
N TYR A 328 4.96 -13.40 18.60
CA TYR A 328 5.48 -14.77 18.61
C TYR A 328 6.01 -15.23 17.25
N ASN A 329 5.64 -14.54 16.18
CA ASN A 329 6.10 -14.83 14.81
C ASN A 329 6.76 -13.59 14.20
N PRO A 330 7.59 -13.76 13.17
CA PRO A 330 8.08 -12.64 12.38
C PRO A 330 6.92 -11.76 11.91
N THR A 331 7.17 -10.47 11.86
CA THR A 331 6.20 -9.49 11.37
C THR A 331 6.96 -8.48 10.54
N TYR A 332 6.55 -8.31 9.30
CA TYR A 332 7.17 -7.39 8.35
C TYR A 332 6.17 -6.95 7.26
N ASN A 333 6.48 -5.85 6.58
CA ASN A 333 5.80 -5.43 5.37
C ASN A 333 6.83 -4.88 4.38
N HIS A 334 7.00 -5.54 3.26
CA HIS A 334 7.85 -5.13 2.16
C HIS A 334 6.98 -4.67 1.00
N ASP A 335 7.00 -3.38 0.71
CA ASP A 335 6.21 -2.76 -0.33
C ASP A 335 7.12 -2.15 -1.40
N ARG A 336 6.95 -2.53 -2.65
CA ARG A 336 7.79 -2.09 -3.77
C ARG A 336 6.92 -1.66 -4.92
N PHE A 337 7.25 -0.52 -5.50
CA PHE A 337 6.59 -0.11 -6.73
C PHE A 337 7.58 0.35 -7.81
N GLU A 338 7.16 0.17 -9.03
CA GLU A 338 7.75 0.74 -10.25
C GLU A 338 6.69 1.52 -10.98
N ASP A 339 7.01 2.75 -11.40
CA ASP A 339 6.07 3.62 -12.10
C ASP A 339 6.74 4.27 -13.31
N THR A 340 6.15 4.04 -14.48
CA THR A 340 6.59 4.62 -15.75
C THR A 340 5.51 5.53 -16.26
N GLN A 341 5.82 6.79 -16.50
CA GLN A 341 4.86 7.79 -17.00
C GLN A 341 5.38 8.52 -18.22
N LEU A 342 4.49 8.76 -19.17
CA LEU A 342 4.71 9.61 -20.35
C LEU A 342 3.62 10.69 -20.40
N THR A 343 4.04 11.95 -20.39
CA THR A 343 3.14 13.08 -20.62
C THR A 343 3.56 13.84 -21.88
N LEU A 344 2.62 14.02 -22.79
CA LEU A 344 2.78 14.87 -23.97
C LEU A 344 1.91 16.11 -23.78
N ASN A 345 2.55 17.28 -23.79
CA ASN A 345 1.87 18.56 -23.78
C ASN A 345 1.96 19.20 -25.15
N GLY A 346 0.84 19.69 -25.65
CA GLY A 346 0.78 20.29 -26.97
C GLY A 346 -0.24 21.40 -27.10
N ARG A 347 -0.14 22.16 -28.20
CA ARG A 347 -1.14 23.17 -28.60
C ARG A 347 -1.63 22.91 -30.01
N ILE A 348 -2.95 22.93 -30.19
CA ILE A 348 -3.63 22.83 -31.47
C ILE A 348 -4.46 24.10 -31.64
N GLY A 349 -3.94 25.05 -32.44
CA GLY A 349 -4.49 26.40 -32.46
C GLY A 349 -4.42 27.07 -31.08
N ALA A 350 -5.56 27.48 -30.55
CA ALA A 350 -5.66 28.05 -29.20
C ALA A 350 -5.82 27.01 -28.10
N LEU A 351 -6.14 25.77 -28.42
CA LEU A 351 -6.43 24.73 -27.44
C LEU A 351 -5.15 24.08 -26.92
N LYS A 352 -5.12 23.82 -25.60
CA LYS A 352 -4.10 22.98 -24.96
C LYS A 352 -4.52 21.52 -25.05
N LEU A 353 -3.61 20.64 -25.49
CA LEU A 353 -3.79 19.19 -25.49
C LEU A 353 -2.79 18.58 -24.53
N VAL A 354 -3.27 17.67 -23.69
CA VAL A 354 -2.43 16.86 -22.80
C VAL A 354 -2.80 15.39 -23.02
N TYR A 355 -1.80 14.58 -23.32
CA TYR A 355 -1.89 13.14 -23.21
C TYR A 355 -1.04 12.70 -22.02
N SER A 356 -1.59 11.84 -21.18
CA SER A 356 -0.89 11.21 -20.06
C SER A 356 -1.11 9.71 -20.13
N GLY A 357 -0.03 8.95 -20.12
CA GLY A 357 -0.05 7.49 -20.05
C GLY A 357 0.86 7.02 -18.92
N GLY A 358 0.41 6.05 -18.13
CA GLY A 358 1.16 5.51 -17.01
C GLY A 358 1.02 4.00 -16.88
N TYR A 359 2.04 3.39 -16.32
CA TYR A 359 2.08 1.98 -15.94
C TYR A 359 2.75 1.85 -14.58
N LEU A 360 1.95 1.51 -13.58
CA LEU A 360 2.39 1.24 -12.21
C LEU A 360 2.33 -0.27 -11.96
N GLN A 361 3.40 -0.82 -11.41
CA GLN A 361 3.43 -2.13 -10.79
C GLN A 361 3.78 -1.99 -9.32
N ARG A 362 3.00 -2.62 -8.43
CA ARG A 362 3.24 -2.65 -6.99
C ARG A 362 3.25 -4.10 -6.51
N ASN A 363 4.21 -4.45 -5.65
CA ASN A 363 4.31 -5.76 -5.04
C ASN A 363 4.42 -5.56 -3.54
N VAL A 364 3.56 -6.23 -2.79
CA VAL A 364 3.56 -6.27 -1.33
C VAL A 364 3.81 -7.70 -0.90
N ASP A 365 4.69 -7.87 0.08
CA ASP A 365 4.96 -9.14 0.76
C ASP A 365 4.97 -8.84 2.26
N GLU A 366 3.97 -9.35 2.98
CA GLU A 366 3.85 -9.10 4.41
C GLU A 366 3.61 -10.38 5.20
N GLU A 367 4.07 -10.38 6.43
CA GLU A 367 3.77 -11.40 7.43
C GLU A 367 3.36 -10.72 8.73
N LYS A 368 2.29 -11.19 9.33
CA LYS A 368 1.74 -10.65 10.59
C LYS A 368 1.51 -11.76 11.58
N ASP A 369 1.98 -11.55 12.80
CA ASP A 369 1.62 -12.40 13.92
C ASP A 369 0.13 -12.28 14.25
N THR A 370 -0.55 -13.40 14.33
CA THR A 370 -1.95 -13.53 14.73
C THR A 370 -2.11 -14.43 15.94
N THR A 371 -1.04 -14.71 16.66
CA THR A 371 -1.04 -15.61 17.82
C THR A 371 -2.05 -15.18 18.88
N ASP A 372 -2.22 -13.87 19.09
CA ASP A 372 -3.19 -13.34 20.04
C ASP A 372 -4.65 -13.60 19.67
N TYR A 373 -4.94 -13.86 18.40
CA TYR A 373 -6.26 -14.36 18.01
C TYR A 373 -6.63 -15.66 18.75
N SER A 374 -5.62 -16.44 19.13
CA SER A 374 -5.76 -17.67 19.90
C SER A 374 -6.22 -17.48 21.34
N ARG A 375 -6.31 -16.24 21.82
CA ARG A 375 -6.87 -15.91 23.14
C ARG A 375 -8.39 -15.83 23.14
N GLY A 376 -8.99 -15.60 21.96
CA GLY A 376 -10.44 -15.45 21.82
C GLY A 376 -11.19 -16.76 22.03
N PHE A 377 -12.47 -16.65 22.37
CA PHE A 377 -13.36 -17.78 22.58
C PHE A 377 -13.41 -18.72 21.36
N TYR A 378 -13.40 -18.16 20.16
CA TYR A 378 -13.43 -18.93 18.91
C TYR A 378 -12.10 -19.61 18.60
N ALA A 379 -11.00 -19.02 18.97
CA ALA A 379 -9.68 -19.59 18.70
C ALA A 379 -9.42 -20.88 19.46
N GLY A 380 -10.11 -21.12 20.55
CA GLY A 380 -10.13 -22.40 21.25
C GLY A 380 -10.55 -23.56 20.36
N TYR A 381 -11.37 -23.30 19.36
CA TYR A 381 -11.85 -24.33 18.45
C TYR A 381 -10.74 -24.84 17.51
N TYR A 382 -9.83 -23.96 17.12
CA TYR A 382 -8.84 -24.27 16.09
C TYR A 382 -7.57 -24.91 16.63
N GLN A 383 -7.37 -24.81 17.93
CA GLN A 383 -6.12 -25.23 18.56
C GLN A 383 -6.26 -26.36 19.53
N CYS A 384 -7.45 -26.68 19.94
CA CYS A 384 -7.69 -27.70 20.93
C CYS A 384 -8.61 -28.79 20.43
N ASN A 385 -8.26 -30.03 20.70
CA ASN A 385 -9.14 -31.17 20.53
C ASN A 385 -10.02 -31.29 21.77
N TYR A 386 -11.33 -31.34 21.56
CA TYR A 386 -12.34 -31.50 22.61
C TYR A 386 -13.08 -32.86 22.42
N PRO A 387 -12.50 -33.98 22.84
CA PRO A 387 -13.14 -35.28 22.67
C PRO A 387 -14.45 -35.33 23.45
N GLY A 388 -15.54 -35.59 22.77
CA GLY A 388 -16.85 -35.77 23.34
C GLY A 388 -17.50 -34.47 23.82
N TYR A 389 -17.65 -33.54 22.90
CA TYR A 389 -18.32 -32.27 23.13
C TYR A 389 -19.82 -32.45 23.40
N PRO A 390 -20.29 -32.43 24.63
CA PRO A 390 -21.70 -32.29 24.87
C PRO A 390 -22.07 -30.83 24.91
N PHE A 391 -22.74 -30.33 23.89
CA PHE A 391 -23.49 -29.09 24.02
C PHE A 391 -24.64 -29.32 25.00
N VAL A 392 -24.58 -28.74 26.16
CA VAL A 392 -25.71 -28.70 27.09
C VAL A 392 -26.33 -27.30 26.98
N ASN A 393 -27.56 -27.25 26.49
CA ASN A 393 -28.32 -26.02 26.28
C ASN A 393 -27.65 -25.02 25.32
N GLY A 394 -27.05 -25.50 24.25
CA GLY A 394 -26.43 -24.63 23.24
C GLY A 394 -25.15 -23.94 23.70
N LYS A 395 -24.58 -24.33 24.85
CA LYS A 395 -23.30 -23.84 25.32
C LYS A 395 -22.31 -25.00 25.44
N PRO A 396 -21.09 -24.81 24.98
CA PRO A 396 -20.06 -25.81 25.20
C PRO A 396 -19.83 -26.00 26.68
N THR A 397 -19.88 -27.25 27.16
CA THR A 397 -19.46 -27.55 28.51
C THR A 397 -17.96 -27.75 28.55
N PRO A 398 -17.24 -27.00 29.37
CA PRO A 398 -15.77 -27.04 29.42
C PRO A 398 -15.24 -28.29 30.13
N ASN A 399 -15.86 -29.44 29.95
CA ASN A 399 -15.43 -30.68 30.60
C ASN A 399 -14.33 -31.35 29.79
N SER A 400 -13.15 -31.02 30.08
CA SER A 400 -11.89 -31.60 29.64
C SER A 400 -11.52 -31.25 28.18
N PRO A 401 -10.67 -30.25 27.99
CA PRO A 401 -9.92 -30.22 26.78
C PRO A 401 -9.10 -31.50 26.69
N GLY A 402 -9.18 -32.21 25.56
CA GLY A 402 -8.28 -33.30 25.29
C GLY A 402 -6.86 -32.74 25.16
N PHE A 403 -6.57 -32.14 24.05
CA PHE A 403 -5.23 -31.64 23.73
C PHE A 403 -5.33 -30.30 23.02
N CYS A 404 -4.47 -29.35 23.34
CA CYS A 404 -4.29 -28.11 22.60
C CYS A 404 -2.96 -28.13 21.87
N TYR A 405 -2.98 -27.62 20.66
CA TYR A 405 -1.79 -27.40 19.84
C TYR A 405 -1.17 -26.04 20.14
N SER A 406 -0.01 -25.77 19.55
CA SER A 406 0.61 -24.48 19.68
C SER A 406 -0.32 -23.36 19.18
N PRO A 407 -0.45 -22.29 19.94
CA PRO A 407 -1.24 -21.13 19.56
C PRO A 407 -0.58 -20.25 18.52
N SER A 408 0.66 -20.55 18.11
CA SER A 408 1.38 -19.75 17.12
C SER A 408 0.60 -19.68 15.82
N GLY A 409 0.21 -18.49 15.44
CA GLY A 409 -0.48 -18.22 14.18
C GLY A 409 0.09 -16.99 13.48
N TYR A 410 0.10 -17.02 12.16
CA TYR A 410 0.51 -15.88 11.34
C TYR A 410 -0.29 -15.84 10.05
N ILE A 411 -0.36 -14.65 9.48
CA ILE A 411 -0.87 -14.41 8.13
C ILE A 411 0.31 -14.00 7.27
N LYS A 412 0.44 -14.64 6.12
CA LYS A 412 1.35 -14.24 5.06
C LYS A 412 0.54 -13.79 3.86
N ASP A 413 0.80 -12.58 3.40
CA ASP A 413 0.07 -11.97 2.30
C ASP A 413 1.04 -11.49 1.21
N GLN A 414 0.73 -11.85 -0.04
CA GLN A 414 1.49 -11.47 -1.21
C GLN A 414 0.54 -10.87 -2.25
N GLU A 415 0.73 -9.60 -2.51
CA GLU A 415 -0.06 -8.89 -3.50
C GLU A 415 0.81 -8.39 -4.65
N ARG A 416 0.30 -8.53 -5.85
CA ARG A 416 0.87 -7.92 -7.05
C ARG A 416 -0.21 -7.15 -7.79
N ALA A 417 -0.10 -5.84 -7.78
CA ALA A 417 -0.98 -4.97 -8.52
C ALA A 417 -0.29 -4.41 -9.77
N THR A 418 -1.05 -4.30 -10.86
CA THR A 418 -0.64 -3.61 -12.07
C THR A 418 -1.74 -2.64 -12.47
N HIS A 419 -1.36 -1.40 -12.74
CA HIS A 419 -2.29 -0.35 -13.12
C HIS A 419 -1.77 0.39 -14.36
N GLN A 420 -2.47 0.25 -15.47
CA GLN A 420 -2.20 0.98 -16.69
C GLN A 420 -3.30 2.00 -16.91
N SER A 421 -2.92 3.24 -17.18
CA SER A 421 -3.87 4.33 -17.42
C SER A 421 -3.47 5.16 -18.65
N HIS A 422 -4.47 5.68 -19.35
CA HIS A 422 -4.30 6.59 -20.48
C HIS A 422 -5.37 7.66 -20.43
N GLU A 423 -4.97 8.91 -20.50
CA GLU A 423 -5.88 10.05 -20.52
C GLU A 423 -5.49 11.01 -21.64
N LEU A 424 -6.47 11.49 -22.38
CA LEU A 424 -6.32 12.53 -23.39
C LEU A 424 -7.25 13.68 -23.03
N ARG A 425 -6.70 14.88 -22.81
CA ARG A 425 -7.43 16.08 -22.42
C ARG A 425 -7.24 17.20 -23.44
N LEU A 426 -8.31 17.94 -23.66
CA LEU A 426 -8.31 19.21 -24.38
C LEU A 426 -8.88 20.30 -23.46
N SER A 427 -8.22 21.45 -23.41
CA SER A 427 -8.71 22.61 -22.68
C SER A 427 -8.59 23.89 -23.50
N THR A 428 -9.55 24.79 -23.28
CA THR A 428 -9.51 26.14 -23.85
C THR A 428 -8.52 27.00 -23.07
N PRO A 429 -8.08 28.15 -23.63
CA PRO A 429 -7.35 29.17 -22.90
C PRO A 429 -8.07 29.64 -21.64
N ASP A 430 -7.29 29.97 -20.61
CA ASP A 430 -7.80 30.35 -19.30
C ASP A 430 -8.34 31.80 -19.24
N ASP A 431 -8.02 32.64 -20.23
CA ASP A 431 -8.48 34.02 -20.40
C ASP A 431 -9.82 34.15 -21.13
N TRP A 432 -10.39 33.04 -21.60
CA TRP A 432 -11.69 33.07 -22.25
C TRP A 432 -12.82 33.19 -21.23
N ARG A 433 -13.89 33.90 -21.62
CA ARG A 433 -15.12 34.01 -20.80
C ARG A 433 -15.83 32.66 -20.60
N VAL A 434 -15.74 31.77 -21.59
CA VAL A 434 -16.18 30.39 -21.50
C VAL A 434 -14.95 29.51 -21.56
N ARG A 435 -14.63 28.87 -20.47
CA ARG A 435 -13.53 27.94 -20.36
C ARG A 435 -14.08 26.52 -20.30
N ALA A 436 -13.46 25.62 -21.03
CA ALA A 436 -13.87 24.22 -21.02
C ALA A 436 -12.63 23.32 -20.94
N ILE A 437 -12.80 22.20 -20.26
CA ILE A 437 -11.90 21.07 -20.30
C ILE A 437 -12.71 19.81 -20.57
N GLY A 438 -12.22 18.93 -21.41
CA GLY A 438 -12.85 17.64 -21.68
C GLY A 438 -11.81 16.60 -22.01
N GLY A 439 -12.12 15.34 -21.73
CA GLY A 439 -11.16 14.27 -21.96
C GLY A 439 -11.79 12.90 -22.09
N LEU A 440 -10.94 12.00 -22.57
CA LEU A 440 -11.19 10.56 -22.63
C LEU A 440 -10.19 9.87 -21.71
N PHE A 441 -10.67 8.88 -20.98
CA PHE A 441 -9.89 8.11 -20.04
C PHE A 441 -10.08 6.61 -20.27
N TRP A 442 -9.01 5.87 -20.14
CA TRP A 442 -9.00 4.43 -20.13
C TRP A 442 -8.02 3.93 -19.09
N GLU A 443 -8.42 2.89 -18.36
CA GLU A 443 -7.54 2.19 -17.43
C GLU A 443 -7.80 0.70 -17.42
N ASN A 444 -6.77 -0.05 -17.04
CA ASN A 444 -6.83 -1.47 -16.74
C ASN A 444 -6.08 -1.71 -15.43
N TYR A 445 -6.80 -2.19 -14.44
CA TYR A 445 -6.27 -2.47 -13.12
C TYR A 445 -6.43 -3.96 -12.81
N THR A 446 -5.36 -4.60 -12.38
CA THR A 446 -5.36 -6.01 -12.02
C THR A 446 -4.58 -6.21 -10.74
N ILE A 447 -5.14 -6.96 -9.80
CA ILE A 447 -4.52 -7.40 -8.57
C ILE A 447 -4.49 -8.92 -8.59
N HIS A 448 -3.34 -9.48 -8.29
CA HIS A 448 -3.18 -10.87 -7.92
C HIS A 448 -2.80 -10.92 -6.45
N GLU A 449 -3.60 -11.59 -5.66
CA GLU A 449 -3.51 -11.70 -4.22
C GLU A 449 -3.40 -13.15 -3.82
N GLN A 450 -2.46 -13.45 -2.94
CA GLN A 450 -2.27 -14.75 -2.34
C GLN A 450 -2.06 -14.55 -0.84
N THR A 451 -3.01 -15.05 -0.05
CA THR A 451 -2.97 -14.97 1.41
C THR A 451 -3.00 -16.36 2.01
N ASP A 452 -2.06 -16.65 2.89
CA ASP A 452 -2.01 -17.89 3.67
C ASP A 452 -2.16 -17.57 5.15
N TRP A 453 -3.18 -18.12 5.81
CA TRP A 453 -3.35 -18.03 7.24
C TRP A 453 -2.95 -19.34 7.88
N SER A 454 -1.84 -19.30 8.56
CA SER A 454 -1.20 -20.49 9.13
C SER A 454 -1.23 -20.48 10.64
N TYR A 455 -1.48 -21.64 11.19
CA TYR A 455 -1.15 -21.95 12.58
C TYR A 455 0.11 -22.82 12.55
N GLY A 456 1.25 -22.23 12.82
CA GLY A 456 2.59 -22.76 12.51
C GLY A 456 2.98 -24.10 13.09
N THR A 457 2.10 -24.72 13.84
CA THR A 457 2.41 -25.97 14.51
C THR A 457 1.25 -26.95 14.57
N SER A 458 0.25 -26.81 13.71
CA SER A 458 -0.67 -27.89 13.50
C SER A 458 0.15 -29.12 13.08
N PRO A 459 0.39 -30.09 13.96
CA PRO A 459 1.16 -31.26 13.57
C PRO A 459 0.38 -31.97 12.50
N ASN A 460 1.04 -32.67 11.62
CA ASN A 460 0.47 -33.52 10.60
C ASN A 460 -0.79 -34.19 11.11
N PHE A 461 -1.94 -33.57 10.87
CA PHE A 461 -3.21 -34.26 10.96
C PHE A 461 -3.21 -35.25 9.81
N SER A 462 -2.71 -36.45 10.10
CA SER A 462 -2.84 -37.54 9.17
C SER A 462 -4.32 -37.88 9.07
N PRO A 463 -4.92 -37.82 7.89
CA PRO A 463 -6.31 -38.26 7.71
C PRO A 463 -6.49 -39.76 7.88
N VAL A 464 -5.46 -40.48 8.30
CA VAL A 464 -5.44 -41.95 8.47
C VAL A 464 -5.72 -42.34 9.92
N GLY A 465 -6.67 -41.68 10.56
CA GLY A 465 -7.22 -42.10 11.83
C GLY A 465 -8.72 -42.29 11.72
N PRO A 466 -9.34 -43.16 12.54
CA PRO A 466 -10.79 -43.23 12.57
C PRO A 466 -11.37 -41.86 12.96
N PRO A 467 -12.64 -41.57 12.61
CA PRO A 467 -13.28 -40.25 12.75
C PRO A 467 -13.54 -39.81 14.20
N THR A 468 -12.61 -40.07 15.08
CA THR A 468 -12.57 -39.54 16.44
C THR A 468 -11.78 -38.22 16.54
N ILE A 469 -11.34 -37.73 15.38
CA ILE A 469 -10.68 -36.43 15.28
C ILE A 469 -11.77 -35.38 15.34
N ASP A 470 -11.59 -34.42 16.20
CA ASP A 470 -12.42 -33.23 16.29
C ASP A 470 -12.63 -32.64 14.89
N PRO A 471 -13.88 -32.50 14.45
CA PRO A 471 -14.18 -31.93 13.14
C PRO A 471 -13.66 -30.51 12.94
N TYR A 472 -13.26 -29.85 14.03
CA TYR A 472 -12.76 -28.47 14.00
C TYR A 472 -11.24 -28.35 13.82
N THR A 473 -10.52 -29.45 13.78
CA THR A 473 -9.09 -29.39 13.50
C THR A 473 -8.83 -29.62 12.02
N PRO A 474 -8.39 -28.58 11.32
CA PRO A 474 -8.11 -28.70 9.90
C PRO A 474 -6.94 -29.63 9.62
N SER A 475 -7.08 -30.42 8.61
CA SER A 475 -5.94 -31.13 8.04
C SER A 475 -5.39 -30.31 6.87
N PRO A 476 -4.22 -29.72 7.01
CA PRO A 476 -3.62 -28.95 5.92
C PRO A 476 -3.35 -29.78 4.66
N SER A 477 -3.22 -31.10 4.84
CA SER A 477 -3.06 -32.03 3.71
C SER A 477 -4.31 -32.20 2.85
N LEU A 478 -5.46 -31.63 3.27
CA LEU A 478 -6.71 -31.70 2.52
C LEU A 478 -7.04 -30.39 1.80
N LEU A 479 -6.26 -29.32 1.98
CA LEU A 479 -6.48 -28.12 1.22
C LEU A 479 -6.16 -28.37 -0.26
N PRO A 480 -7.05 -28.01 -1.17
CA PRO A 480 -6.86 -28.34 -2.57
C PRO A 480 -5.78 -27.49 -3.21
N VAL A 481 -5.13 -28.12 -4.16
CA VAL A 481 -4.38 -27.40 -5.18
C VAL A 481 -5.40 -26.77 -6.13
N THR A 482 -5.35 -25.45 -6.28
CA THR A 482 -6.24 -24.74 -7.20
C THR A 482 -5.57 -24.51 -8.55
N SER A 483 -6.34 -24.14 -9.57
CA SER A 483 -5.79 -23.81 -10.88
C SER A 483 -4.95 -22.52 -10.86
N ASN A 484 -5.22 -21.62 -9.93
CA ASN A 484 -4.49 -20.37 -9.77
C ASN A 484 -3.27 -20.53 -8.85
N ASN A 485 -3.33 -21.47 -7.92
CA ASN A 485 -2.23 -21.83 -7.07
C ASN A 485 -2.04 -23.36 -7.09
N PRO A 486 -1.20 -23.85 -8.00
CA PRO A 486 -0.93 -25.27 -8.14
C PRO A 486 -0.02 -25.82 -7.06
N ASP A 487 0.56 -24.98 -6.21
CA ASP A 487 1.49 -25.41 -5.18
C ASP A 487 0.77 -26.06 -4.01
N VAL A 488 1.40 -27.08 -3.44
CA VAL A 488 0.90 -27.69 -2.21
C VAL A 488 1.12 -26.74 -1.07
N ARG A 489 0.04 -26.40 -0.37
CA ARG A 489 0.11 -25.49 0.77
C ARG A 489 0.94 -26.07 1.91
N PRO A 490 1.66 -25.22 2.65
CA PRO A 490 2.40 -25.63 3.83
C PRO A 490 1.49 -26.32 4.84
N SER A 491 2.09 -27.22 5.63
CA SER A 491 1.41 -27.82 6.77
C SER A 491 1.09 -26.73 7.79
N GLY A 492 -0.16 -26.64 8.20
CA GLY A 492 -0.64 -25.63 9.14
C GLY A 492 -1.51 -24.54 8.52
N ASP A 493 -1.56 -24.45 7.20
CA ASP A 493 -2.47 -23.52 6.54
C ASP A 493 -3.92 -23.92 6.78
N MET A 494 -4.65 -22.99 7.34
CA MET A 494 -6.03 -23.18 7.72
C MET A 494 -7.00 -22.47 6.80
N PHE A 495 -6.49 -21.44 6.17
CA PHE A 495 -7.25 -20.60 5.28
C PHE A 495 -6.30 -20.01 4.24
N PHE A 496 -6.73 -19.96 3.00
CA PHE A 496 -6.00 -19.22 1.99
C PHE A 496 -6.93 -18.57 0.96
N ASP A 497 -6.44 -17.47 0.42
CA ASP A 497 -6.94 -16.82 -0.77
C ASP A 497 -5.92 -16.95 -1.90
N ASP A 498 -6.40 -17.20 -3.09
CA ASP A 498 -5.65 -17.13 -4.34
C ASP A 498 -6.58 -16.51 -5.38
N ILE A 499 -6.61 -15.19 -5.41
CA ILE A 499 -7.59 -14.41 -6.14
C ILE A 499 -6.88 -13.49 -7.13
N THR A 500 -7.38 -13.47 -8.35
CA THR A 500 -7.04 -12.44 -9.34
C THR A 500 -8.30 -11.64 -9.61
N ARG A 501 -8.23 -10.34 -9.39
CA ARG A 501 -9.34 -9.42 -9.58
C ARG A 501 -8.90 -8.11 -10.18
N GLY A 502 -9.84 -7.33 -10.63
CA GLY A 502 -9.55 -6.03 -11.19
C GLY A 502 -10.70 -5.49 -12.01
N TYR A 503 -10.42 -4.44 -12.74
CA TYR A 503 -11.41 -3.83 -13.61
C TYR A 503 -10.76 -3.16 -14.82
N LYS A 504 -11.59 -2.95 -15.85
CA LYS A 504 -11.28 -2.08 -16.99
C LYS A 504 -12.28 -0.94 -17.03
N GLN A 505 -11.79 0.27 -17.05
CA GLN A 505 -12.65 1.46 -17.12
C GLN A 505 -12.42 2.21 -18.42
N LYS A 506 -13.51 2.73 -18.97
CA LYS A 506 -13.51 3.74 -20.04
C LYS A 506 -14.39 4.89 -19.59
N ALA A 507 -13.91 6.11 -19.75
CA ALA A 507 -14.70 7.28 -19.38
C ALA A 507 -14.52 8.42 -20.37
N ALA A 508 -15.56 9.25 -20.43
CA ALA A 508 -15.51 10.58 -21.05
C ALA A 508 -15.95 11.58 -19.98
N PHE A 509 -15.24 12.67 -19.86
CA PHE A 509 -15.54 13.71 -18.87
C PHE A 509 -15.40 15.11 -19.46
N GLY A 510 -16.03 16.07 -18.80
CA GLY A 510 -15.89 17.46 -19.16
C GLY A 510 -16.38 18.38 -18.08
N SER A 511 -15.83 19.59 -18.05
CA SER A 511 -16.26 20.71 -17.21
C SER A 511 -16.24 21.98 -18.04
N VAL A 512 -17.21 22.86 -17.78
CA VAL A 512 -17.34 24.16 -18.41
C VAL A 512 -17.51 25.21 -17.34
N ASP A 513 -16.70 26.25 -17.40
CA ASP A 513 -16.81 27.45 -16.58
C ASP A 513 -17.33 28.60 -17.44
N LEU A 514 -18.35 29.27 -16.96
CA LEU A 514 -18.94 30.44 -17.60
C LEU A 514 -18.86 31.64 -16.66
N ASP A 515 -18.08 32.64 -17.03
CA ASP A 515 -18.05 33.90 -16.30
C ASP A 515 -19.32 34.70 -16.60
N LEU A 516 -20.30 34.61 -15.71
CA LEU A 516 -21.53 35.39 -15.78
C LEU A 516 -21.22 36.89 -15.59
N ILE A 517 -20.39 37.16 -14.58
CA ILE A 517 -19.83 38.51 -14.32
C ILE A 517 -18.29 38.32 -14.23
N PRO A 518 -17.51 38.85 -15.19
CA PRO A 518 -16.05 38.66 -15.22
C PRO A 518 -15.40 38.97 -13.88
N ARG A 519 -14.54 38.09 -13.41
CA ARG A 519 -13.80 38.16 -12.13
C ARG A 519 -14.67 38.25 -10.86
N THR A 520 -15.99 38.07 -10.96
CA THR A 520 -16.92 38.20 -9.81
C THR A 520 -17.77 36.95 -9.65
N LEU A 521 -18.34 36.42 -10.75
CA LEU A 521 -19.26 35.30 -10.69
C LEU A 521 -19.02 34.35 -11.85
N THR A 522 -18.57 33.16 -11.54
CA THR A 522 -18.38 32.06 -12.48
C THR A 522 -19.35 30.94 -12.15
N LEU A 523 -20.01 30.40 -13.15
CA LEU A 523 -20.80 29.18 -13.05
C LEU A 523 -20.00 28.02 -13.62
N THR A 524 -19.77 26.98 -12.82
CA THR A 524 -19.10 25.76 -13.24
C THR A 524 -20.07 24.59 -13.30
N ALA A 525 -20.04 23.83 -14.39
CA ALA A 525 -20.78 22.58 -14.55
C ALA A 525 -19.88 21.52 -15.13
N GLY A 526 -19.86 20.34 -14.51
CA GLY A 526 -19.05 19.23 -14.96
C GLY A 526 -19.79 17.90 -14.89
N THR A 527 -19.40 16.98 -15.75
CA THR A 527 -19.95 15.63 -15.78
C THR A 527 -18.88 14.62 -16.20
N ARG A 528 -19.07 13.39 -15.76
CA ARG A 528 -18.29 12.22 -16.18
C ARG A 528 -19.24 11.06 -16.48
N TYR A 529 -19.11 10.50 -17.65
CA TYR A 529 -19.72 9.23 -18.01
C TYR A 529 -18.65 8.16 -18.07
N TYR A 530 -18.88 7.01 -17.41
CA TYR A 530 -17.92 5.93 -17.38
C TYR A 530 -18.61 4.57 -17.50
N HIS A 531 -17.84 3.61 -17.97
CA HIS A 531 -18.19 2.20 -18.03
C HIS A 531 -17.09 1.40 -17.37
N ILE A 532 -17.43 0.58 -16.40
CA ILE A 532 -16.51 -0.32 -15.69
C ILE A 532 -16.92 -1.75 -15.98
N ASP A 533 -15.93 -2.57 -16.31
CA ASP A 533 -16.02 -4.02 -16.49
C ASP A 533 -15.09 -4.64 -15.44
N ASP A 534 -15.65 -5.06 -14.33
CA ASP A 534 -14.93 -5.67 -13.22
C ASP A 534 -14.93 -7.19 -13.31
N PHE A 535 -13.89 -7.80 -12.80
CA PHE A 535 -13.74 -9.24 -12.76
C PHE A 535 -13.07 -9.69 -11.47
N GLU A 536 -13.46 -10.88 -11.03
CA GLU A 536 -12.79 -11.61 -9.95
C GLU A 536 -12.79 -13.08 -10.30
N LYS A 537 -11.68 -13.75 -10.11
CA LYS A 537 -11.52 -15.19 -10.33
C LYS A 537 -10.47 -15.73 -9.37
N GLY A 538 -10.60 -17.00 -9.02
CA GLY A 538 -9.69 -17.66 -8.11
C GLY A 538 -10.42 -18.52 -7.10
N SER A 539 -9.80 -18.69 -5.95
CA SER A 539 -10.38 -19.48 -4.88
C SER A 539 -10.04 -18.89 -3.52
N ASN A 540 -11.01 -19.01 -2.65
CA ASN A 540 -10.90 -18.75 -1.24
C ASN A 540 -11.26 -20.07 -0.54
N VAL A 541 -10.36 -20.61 0.26
CA VAL A 541 -10.53 -21.91 0.89
C VAL A 541 -10.20 -21.84 2.37
N GLY A 542 -11.13 -22.33 3.19
CA GLY A 542 -10.96 -22.42 4.63
C GLY A 542 -11.24 -23.82 5.15
N SER A 543 -10.56 -24.17 6.19
CA SER A 543 -10.79 -25.41 6.92
C SER A 543 -12.11 -25.42 7.68
N PHE A 544 -12.72 -24.27 7.85
CA PHE A 544 -13.94 -24.12 8.65
C PHE A 544 -15.18 -24.79 8.07
N GLY A 545 -15.22 -25.04 6.80
CA GLY A 545 -16.33 -25.73 6.15
C GLY A 545 -16.17 -27.26 6.12
N CYS A 546 -15.11 -27.76 6.73
CA CYS A 546 -14.81 -29.19 6.73
C CYS A 546 -15.42 -29.96 7.91
N GLU A 547 -16.38 -29.38 8.58
CA GLU A 547 -17.04 -29.98 9.73
C GLU A 547 -17.95 -31.15 9.33
N ILE A 548 -17.73 -32.30 9.94
CA ILE A 548 -18.59 -33.48 9.75
C ILE A 548 -19.89 -33.33 10.56
N TYR A 549 -19.93 -32.56 11.61
CA TYR A 549 -21.07 -32.36 12.51
C TYR A 549 -21.03 -30.97 13.18
N GLY A 550 -21.38 -29.95 12.47
CA GLY A 550 -21.57 -28.63 13.08
C GLY A 550 -23.05 -28.30 13.29
N PRO A 551 -23.48 -27.93 14.50
CA PRO A 551 -24.87 -27.53 14.72
C PRO A 551 -25.21 -26.13 14.16
N TYR A 552 -24.24 -25.43 13.59
CA TYR A 552 -24.43 -24.04 13.20
C TYR A 552 -24.83 -23.80 11.76
N ASP A 553 -24.53 -24.74 10.83
CA ASP A 553 -24.71 -24.43 9.40
C ASP A 553 -25.88 -25.12 8.71
N GLY A 554 -26.63 -25.98 9.40
CA GLY A 554 -27.76 -26.69 8.77
C GLY A 554 -27.33 -27.52 7.55
N TYR A 555 -26.04 -27.72 7.34
CA TYR A 555 -25.49 -28.43 6.21
C TYR A 555 -25.43 -29.93 6.51
N VAL A 556 -26.21 -30.69 5.77
CA VAL A 556 -26.21 -32.15 5.82
C VAL A 556 -25.30 -32.66 4.71
N PRO A 557 -24.29 -33.49 5.01
CA PRO A 557 -23.30 -33.95 4.01
C PRO A 557 -23.91 -34.80 2.89
N PRO A 558 -23.18 -34.91 1.76
CA PRO A 558 -21.89 -35.58 1.75
C PRO A 558 -20.75 -34.60 2.02
N ASN A 559 -19.88 -34.99 2.93
CA ASN A 559 -18.78 -34.16 3.47
C ASN A 559 -17.87 -33.63 2.35
N PRO A 560 -17.87 -32.34 2.09
CA PRO A 560 -17.08 -31.76 0.99
C PRO A 560 -15.58 -31.90 1.19
N CYS A 561 -15.11 -32.08 2.41
CA CYS A 561 -13.70 -32.18 2.72
C CYS A 561 -13.09 -33.55 2.53
N ILE A 562 -13.91 -34.55 2.26
CA ILE A 562 -13.47 -35.90 1.86
C ILE A 562 -13.53 -36.07 0.34
N SER A 563 -13.79 -35.05 -0.41
CA SER A 563 -13.70 -35.16 -1.84
C SER A 563 -12.26 -35.49 -2.22
N THR A 564 -12.11 -36.58 -2.91
CA THR A 564 -10.84 -37.05 -3.41
C THR A 564 -10.14 -35.94 -4.20
N PRO A 565 -8.81 -35.84 -4.18
CA PRO A 565 -8.04 -34.86 -4.95
C PRO A 565 -8.40 -34.76 -6.43
N ALA A 566 -9.08 -35.79 -6.97
CA ALA A 566 -9.49 -35.83 -8.36
C ALA A 566 -10.66 -34.91 -8.73
N THR A 567 -11.40 -34.38 -7.76
CA THR A 567 -12.53 -33.51 -8.07
C THR A 567 -12.24 -32.02 -7.84
N GLY A 568 -11.13 -31.70 -7.20
CA GLY A 568 -10.66 -30.31 -7.08
C GLY A 568 -11.62 -29.33 -6.40
N VAL A 569 -12.71 -29.83 -5.84
CA VAL A 569 -13.73 -28.98 -5.24
C VAL A 569 -13.79 -29.30 -3.77
N LEU A 570 -12.98 -28.59 -3.06
CA LEU A 570 -13.34 -28.36 -1.70
C LEU A 570 -14.16 -27.12 -1.65
N SER A 571 -15.28 -27.37 -1.32
CA SER A 571 -15.83 -26.38 -1.11
C SER A 571 -16.69 -25.91 -0.19
N ASN A 572 -16.66 -24.92 0.51
CA ASN A 572 -17.63 -23.91 0.75
C ASN A 572 -17.37 -22.72 -0.12
N LEU A 573 -16.53 -22.91 -1.12
CA LEU A 573 -15.98 -21.78 -1.67
C LEU A 573 -15.80 -21.77 -3.06
N ASN A 574 -16.37 -21.16 -3.59
CA ASN A 574 -16.31 -20.14 -4.57
C ASN A 574 -15.09 -20.26 -5.46
N ASN A 575 -15.13 -21.20 -6.39
CA ASN A 575 -14.47 -20.93 -7.65
C ASN A 575 -15.16 -19.69 -8.20
N LEU A 576 -14.64 -18.53 -7.82
CA LEU A 576 -15.13 -17.27 -8.34
C LEU A 576 -14.58 -17.10 -9.74
N ASP A 577 -15.37 -17.39 -10.71
CA ASP A 577 -15.17 -16.93 -12.08
C ASP A 577 -16.37 -16.03 -12.39
N ALA A 578 -16.39 -14.89 -11.73
CA ALA A 578 -17.47 -13.93 -11.87
C ALA A 578 -16.97 -12.71 -12.63
N LYS A 579 -17.63 -12.42 -13.71
CA LYS A 579 -17.47 -11.18 -14.46
C LYS A 579 -18.71 -10.34 -14.21
N HIS A 580 -18.52 -9.22 -13.51
CA HIS A 580 -19.58 -8.27 -13.25
C HIS A 580 -19.49 -7.10 -14.22
N LEU A 581 -20.55 -6.85 -14.91
CA LEU A 581 -20.75 -5.66 -15.73
C LEU A 581 -21.60 -4.69 -14.91
N GLN A 582 -20.98 -3.60 -14.45
CA GLN A 582 -21.73 -2.49 -13.88
C GLN A 582 -21.78 -1.34 -14.89
N THR A 583 -22.97 -1.02 -15.35
CA THR A 583 -23.27 0.22 -16.06
C THR A 583 -23.99 1.14 -15.09
N THR A 584 -23.37 2.24 -14.78
CA THR A 584 -24.02 3.33 -14.01
C THR A 584 -24.22 4.56 -14.85
#